data_b8cb1b92e98a547904bc494f8d88c867
#
_entry.id   b8cb1b92e98a547904bc494f8d88c867
#
_cell.length_a   1.000
_cell.length_b   1.000
_cell.length_c   1.000
_cell.angle_alpha   90.00
_cell.angle_beta   90.00
_cell.angle_gamma   90.00
#
_symmetry.space_group_name_H-M   'P 1'
#
loop_
_entity.id
_entity.type
_entity.pdbx_description
1 polymer ?
#
loop_
_entity_poly.entity_id
_entity_poly.type
_entity_poly.pdbx_seq_one_letter_code
_entity_poly.pdbx_strand_id
1 'polypeptide(L)'
;MGRIATIVIVLLGIAWIPVMKGLGKVLYEYLQDVQSLLAPGIAAVFLLGVISKRTTPAAGLWGLLIGFTLGMTRLGLNIFAGHIADNSLIYKIFLVHNWLHYEIYLFILVIISMIVISYFTKPKDPMAISGLTLGTASKEQIAETRASYNHWDLSLIHI
;
A
#
# COMPACT_ATOMS: atom_id res chain seq x y z
N MET A 1 23.44 4.77 -19.96
CA MET A 1 22.11 4.11 -20.16
C MET A 1 21.01 4.75 -19.30
N GLY A 2 21.19 4.98 -18.00
CA GLY A 2 20.14 5.52 -17.12
C GLY A 2 19.57 6.89 -17.53
N ARG A 3 20.40 7.84 -17.93
CA ARG A 3 19.95 9.20 -18.33
C ARG A 3 19.02 9.18 -19.55
N ILE A 4 19.30 8.31 -20.52
CA ILE A 4 18.47 8.18 -21.73
C ILE A 4 17.11 7.58 -21.33
N ALA A 5 17.08 6.55 -20.48
CA ALA A 5 15.86 5.96 -19.97
C ALA A 5 15.00 6.98 -19.22
N THR A 6 15.60 7.81 -18.39
CA THR A 6 14.90 8.88 -17.67
C THR A 6 14.28 9.89 -18.63
N ILE A 7 15.02 10.36 -19.64
CA ILE A 7 14.51 11.29 -20.65
C ILE A 7 13.32 10.68 -21.41
N VAL A 8 13.44 9.42 -21.82
CA VAL A 8 12.35 8.72 -22.52
C VAL A 8 11.09 8.62 -21.65
N ILE A 9 11.23 8.25 -20.36
CA ILE A 9 10.10 8.14 -19.45
C ILE A 9 9.45 9.50 -19.23
N VAL A 10 10.23 10.57 -19.07
CA VAL A 10 9.70 11.93 -18.91
C VAL A 10 8.95 12.39 -20.17
N LEU A 11 9.50 12.15 -21.34
CA LEU A 11 8.83 12.48 -22.61
C LEU A 11 7.54 11.69 -22.81
N LEU A 12 7.51 10.41 -22.46
CA LEU A 12 6.30 9.59 -22.45
C LEU A 12 5.26 10.14 -21.48
N GLY A 13 5.69 10.54 -20.28
CA GLY A 13 4.80 11.16 -19.29
C GLY A 13 4.18 12.46 -19.79
N ILE A 14 4.96 13.33 -20.43
CA ILE A 14 4.48 14.57 -21.04
C ILE A 14 3.52 14.29 -22.20
N ALA A 15 3.85 13.33 -23.05
CA ALA A 15 2.99 12.91 -24.16
C ALA A 15 1.65 12.30 -23.69
N TRP A 16 1.61 11.76 -22.46
CA TRP A 16 0.42 11.19 -21.85
C TRP A 16 -0.58 12.26 -21.36
N ILE A 17 -0.12 13.48 -21.07
CA ILE A 17 -0.97 14.56 -20.54
C ILE A 17 -2.18 14.87 -21.45
N PRO A 18 -2.03 15.09 -22.77
CA PRO A 18 -3.18 15.35 -23.63
C PRO A 18 -4.14 14.17 -23.75
N VAL A 19 -3.62 12.93 -23.66
CA VAL A 19 -4.45 11.72 -23.63
C VAL A 19 -5.35 11.73 -22.39
N MET A 20 -4.79 12.01 -21.22
CA MET A 20 -5.55 12.11 -19.96
C MET A 20 -6.60 13.21 -19.98
N LYS A 21 -6.30 14.37 -20.61
CA LYS A 21 -7.29 15.45 -20.78
C LYS A 21 -8.45 15.05 -21.71
N GLY A 22 -8.19 14.20 -22.70
CA GLY A 22 -9.22 13.68 -23.62
C GLY A 22 -10.10 12.57 -23.02
N LEU A 23 -9.60 11.85 -22.00
CA LEU A 23 -10.32 10.72 -21.38
C LEU A 23 -11.44 11.13 -20.41
N GLY A 24 -11.55 12.42 -20.09
CA GLY A 24 -12.61 12.96 -19.23
C GLY A 24 -12.49 12.60 -17.75
N LYS A 25 -13.19 13.40 -16.95
CA LYS A 25 -13.18 13.32 -15.48
C LYS A 25 -13.62 11.94 -14.95
N VAL A 26 -14.59 11.31 -15.62
CA VAL A 26 -15.17 10.03 -15.21
C VAL A 26 -14.15 8.88 -15.24
N LEU A 27 -13.29 8.82 -16.27
CA LEU A 27 -12.28 7.77 -16.34
C LEU A 27 -11.17 7.98 -15.31
N TYR A 28 -10.79 9.23 -15.05
CA TYR A 28 -9.83 9.54 -14.01
C TYR A 28 -10.33 9.13 -12.62
N GLU A 29 -11.57 9.45 -12.30
CA GLU A 29 -12.22 9.04 -11.04
C GLU A 29 -12.28 7.52 -10.92
N TYR A 30 -12.62 6.82 -12.00
CA TYR A 30 -12.63 5.35 -12.04
C TYR A 30 -11.24 4.75 -11.79
N LEU A 31 -10.20 5.27 -12.43
CA LEU A 31 -8.82 4.81 -12.19
C LEU A 31 -8.36 5.05 -10.75
N GLN A 32 -8.71 6.21 -10.18
CA GLN A 32 -8.46 6.50 -8.77
C GLN A 32 -9.19 5.51 -7.85
N ASP A 33 -10.47 5.23 -8.13
CA ASP A 33 -11.26 4.26 -7.38
C ASP A 33 -10.61 2.87 -7.40
N VAL A 34 -10.23 2.37 -8.58
CA VAL A 34 -9.58 1.05 -8.70
C VAL A 34 -8.25 1.01 -7.95
N GLN A 35 -7.45 2.07 -8.03
CA GLN A 35 -6.17 2.18 -7.36
C GLN A 35 -6.32 2.20 -5.83
N SER A 36 -7.34 2.91 -5.34
CA SER A 36 -7.66 3.01 -3.91
C SER A 36 -8.06 1.68 -3.27
N LEU A 37 -8.53 0.73 -4.05
CA LEU A 37 -8.93 -0.59 -3.53
C LEU A 37 -7.74 -1.49 -3.19
N LEU A 38 -6.60 -1.31 -3.86
CA LEU A 38 -5.42 -2.15 -3.69
C LEU A 38 -4.38 -1.51 -2.77
N ALA A 39 -4.22 -0.20 -2.84
CA ALA A 39 -3.18 0.54 -2.12
C ALA A 39 -3.20 0.35 -0.59
N PRO A 40 -4.35 0.39 0.10
CA PRO A 40 -4.39 0.26 1.55
C PRO A 40 -3.88 -1.08 2.05
N GLY A 41 -4.23 -2.17 1.36
CA GLY A 41 -3.78 -3.52 1.72
C GLY A 41 -2.25 -3.65 1.59
N ILE A 42 -1.70 -3.18 0.49
CA ILE A 42 -0.25 -3.19 0.24
C ILE A 42 0.49 -2.31 1.25
N ALA A 43 -0.02 -1.08 1.48
CA ALA A 43 0.57 -0.15 2.43
C ALA A 43 0.58 -0.70 3.87
N ALA A 44 -0.51 -1.34 4.31
CA ALA A 44 -0.61 -1.95 5.64
C ALA A 44 0.40 -3.09 5.82
N VAL A 45 0.54 -3.97 4.82
CA VAL A 45 1.50 -5.09 4.86
C VAL A 45 2.93 -4.56 4.90
N PHE A 46 3.25 -3.58 4.07
CA PHE A 46 4.57 -2.97 4.04
C PHE A 46 4.89 -2.27 5.36
N LEU A 47 3.97 -1.44 5.85
CA LEU A 47 4.15 -0.68 7.09
C LEU A 47 4.39 -1.60 8.29
N LEU A 48 3.51 -2.59 8.49
CA LEU A 48 3.67 -3.56 9.58
C LEU A 48 4.87 -4.48 9.39
N GLY A 49 5.21 -4.84 8.15
CA GLY A 49 6.39 -5.64 7.83
C GLY A 49 7.69 -4.95 8.24
N VAL A 50 7.76 -3.63 8.08
CA VAL A 50 8.95 -2.83 8.43
C VAL A 50 8.98 -2.47 9.92
N ILE A 51 7.84 -2.09 10.51
CA ILE A 51 7.78 -1.57 11.88
C ILE A 51 7.73 -2.72 12.91
N SER A 52 6.98 -3.76 12.64
CA SER A 52 6.67 -4.80 13.62
C SER A 52 7.61 -6.00 13.51
N LYS A 53 8.37 -6.24 14.57
CA LYS A 53 9.23 -7.44 14.71
C LYS A 53 8.43 -8.74 14.82
N ARG A 54 7.14 -8.67 15.14
CA ARG A 54 6.27 -9.83 15.38
C ARG A 54 5.42 -10.20 14.16
N THR A 55 5.36 -9.36 13.14
CA THR A 55 4.58 -9.64 11.94
C THR A 55 5.10 -10.90 11.23
N THR A 56 4.21 -11.86 11.05
CA THR A 56 4.53 -13.14 10.41
C THR A 56 4.22 -13.10 8.91
N PRO A 57 4.89 -13.92 8.07
CA PRO A 57 4.59 -13.99 6.64
C PRO A 57 3.14 -14.38 6.36
N ALA A 58 2.58 -15.27 7.21
CA ALA A 58 1.18 -15.64 7.11
C ALA A 58 0.26 -14.44 7.34
N ALA A 59 0.56 -13.58 8.33
CA ALA A 59 -0.20 -12.35 8.56
C ALA A 59 -0.11 -11.40 7.37
N GLY A 60 1.05 -11.28 6.74
CA GLY A 60 1.22 -10.48 5.52
C GLY A 60 0.38 -11.01 4.37
N LEU A 61 0.43 -12.31 4.11
CA LEU A 61 -0.35 -12.96 3.05
C LEU A 61 -1.86 -12.78 3.29
N TRP A 62 -2.35 -13.10 4.49
CA TRP A 62 -3.76 -12.94 4.82
C TRP A 62 -4.20 -11.48 4.82
N GLY A 63 -3.34 -10.56 5.26
CA GLY A 63 -3.61 -9.12 5.17
C GLY A 63 -3.83 -8.66 3.73
N LEU A 64 -2.98 -9.09 2.80
CA LEU A 64 -3.15 -8.81 1.37
C LEU A 64 -4.43 -9.43 0.83
N LEU A 65 -4.72 -10.68 1.15
CA LEU A 65 -5.94 -11.37 0.67
C LEU A 65 -7.20 -10.69 1.20
N ILE A 66 -7.23 -10.31 2.47
CA ILE A 66 -8.37 -9.59 3.08
C ILE A 66 -8.55 -8.23 2.40
N GLY A 67 -7.47 -7.44 2.27
CA GLY A 67 -7.51 -6.15 1.62
C GLY A 67 -7.99 -6.24 0.17
N PHE A 68 -7.43 -7.17 -0.59
CA PHE A 68 -7.82 -7.41 -1.98
C PHE A 68 -9.29 -7.84 -2.10
N THR A 69 -9.72 -8.81 -1.29
CA THR A 69 -11.10 -9.33 -1.34
C THR A 69 -12.12 -8.24 -1.02
N LEU A 70 -11.87 -7.45 0.02
CA LEU A 70 -12.77 -6.35 0.40
C LEU A 70 -12.77 -5.23 -0.65
N GLY A 71 -11.61 -4.90 -1.22
CA GLY A 71 -11.50 -3.97 -2.31
C GLY A 71 -12.30 -4.43 -3.53
N MET A 72 -12.11 -5.68 -3.97
CA MET A 72 -12.83 -6.25 -5.11
C MET A 72 -14.34 -6.37 -4.84
N THR A 73 -14.74 -6.67 -3.61
CA THR A 73 -16.15 -6.67 -3.21
C THR A 73 -16.76 -5.28 -3.40
N ARG A 74 -16.09 -4.22 -2.95
CA ARG A 74 -16.56 -2.86 -3.17
C ARG A 74 -16.67 -2.51 -4.65
N LEU A 75 -15.65 -2.86 -5.44
CA LEU A 75 -15.69 -2.61 -6.89
C LEU A 75 -16.89 -3.30 -7.54
N GLY A 76 -17.13 -4.56 -7.20
CA GLY A 76 -18.31 -5.30 -7.68
C GLY A 76 -19.62 -4.64 -7.26
N LEU A 77 -19.73 -4.22 -6.00
CA LEU A 77 -20.90 -3.53 -5.49
C LEU A 77 -21.14 -2.17 -6.15
N ASN A 78 -20.08 -1.43 -6.47
CA ASN A 78 -20.18 -0.17 -7.22
C ASN A 78 -20.77 -0.38 -8.63
N ILE A 79 -20.37 -1.45 -9.32
CA ILE A 79 -20.91 -1.79 -10.65
C ILE A 79 -22.42 -2.08 -10.56
N PHE A 80 -22.85 -2.73 -9.48
CA PHE A 80 -24.26 -3.11 -9.26
C PHE A 80 -25.02 -2.13 -8.36
N ALA A 81 -24.46 -0.95 -8.06
CA ALA A 81 -25.02 0.01 -7.12
C ALA A 81 -26.48 0.39 -7.43
N GLY A 82 -26.83 0.53 -8.73
CA GLY A 82 -28.18 0.84 -9.16
C GLY A 82 -29.25 -0.23 -8.87
N HIS A 83 -28.82 -1.43 -8.47
CA HIS A 83 -29.73 -2.55 -8.13
C HIS A 83 -29.77 -2.81 -6.61
N ILE A 84 -29.01 -2.07 -5.82
CA ILE A 84 -28.90 -2.25 -4.36
C ILE A 84 -29.77 -1.21 -3.70
N ALA A 85 -30.71 -1.65 -2.85
CA ALA A 85 -31.57 -0.73 -2.11
C ALA A 85 -30.74 0.18 -1.19
N ASP A 86 -30.96 1.49 -1.26
CA ASP A 86 -30.23 2.53 -0.49
C ASP A 86 -30.31 2.32 1.03
N ASN A 87 -31.32 1.60 1.49
CA ASN A 87 -31.53 1.30 2.92
C ASN A 87 -30.82 0.01 3.38
N SER A 88 -30.16 -0.71 2.47
CA SER A 88 -29.48 -1.96 2.80
C SER A 88 -28.21 -1.69 3.62
N LEU A 89 -27.88 -2.61 4.54
CA LEU A 89 -26.63 -2.57 5.33
C LEU A 89 -25.39 -2.56 4.42
N ILE A 90 -25.45 -3.30 3.31
CA ILE A 90 -24.37 -3.39 2.33
C ILE A 90 -24.14 -2.02 1.70
N TYR A 91 -25.19 -1.31 1.31
CA TYR A 91 -25.10 0.03 0.74
C TYR A 91 -24.47 1.00 1.74
N LYS A 92 -24.92 0.97 3.00
CA LYS A 92 -24.41 1.85 4.06
C LYS A 92 -22.93 1.62 4.39
N ILE A 93 -22.47 0.37 4.36
CA ILE A 93 -21.07 0.04 4.72
C ILE A 93 -20.13 0.31 3.54
N PHE A 94 -20.50 -0.07 2.33
CA PHE A 94 -19.59 -0.09 1.18
C PHE A 94 -19.76 1.10 0.23
N LEU A 95 -20.97 1.64 0.07
CA LEU A 95 -21.30 2.60 -0.98
C LEU A 95 -21.55 4.03 -0.49
N VAL A 96 -22.06 4.21 0.72
CA VAL A 96 -22.33 5.56 1.29
C VAL A 96 -21.05 6.37 1.50
N HIS A 97 -19.95 5.69 1.85
CA HIS A 97 -18.71 6.38 2.17
C HIS A 97 -17.95 6.75 0.90
N ASN A 98 -17.45 7.99 0.85
CA ASN A 98 -16.50 8.40 -0.17
C ASN A 98 -15.32 7.41 -0.21
N TRP A 99 -14.74 7.19 -1.39
CA TRP A 99 -13.63 6.27 -1.60
C TRP A 99 -12.47 6.51 -0.61
N LEU A 100 -12.14 7.77 -0.30
CA LEU A 100 -11.09 8.13 0.69
C LEU A 100 -11.37 7.58 2.10
N HIS A 101 -12.60 7.71 2.59
CA HIS A 101 -12.96 7.19 3.92
C HIS A 101 -12.91 5.66 3.96
N TYR A 102 -13.36 5.02 2.88
CA TYR A 102 -13.31 3.57 2.79
C TYR A 102 -11.86 3.06 2.77
N GLU A 103 -10.96 3.75 2.09
CA GLU A 103 -9.53 3.45 2.07
C GLU A 103 -8.91 3.44 3.47
N ILE A 104 -9.24 4.44 4.27
CA ILE A 104 -8.80 4.52 5.67
C ILE A 104 -9.35 3.35 6.50
N TYR A 105 -10.65 3.05 6.37
CA TYR A 105 -11.26 1.93 7.09
C TYR A 105 -10.65 0.60 6.68
N LEU A 106 -10.43 0.40 5.38
CA LEU A 106 -9.80 -0.81 4.85
C LEU A 106 -8.37 -0.96 5.37
N PHE A 107 -7.60 0.12 5.37
CA PHE A 107 -6.24 0.15 5.89
C PHE A 107 -6.18 -0.25 7.37
N ILE A 108 -7.03 0.37 8.21
CA ILE A 108 -7.11 0.05 9.65
C ILE A 108 -7.53 -1.40 9.86
N LEU A 109 -8.53 -1.88 9.11
CA LEU A 109 -9.03 -3.24 9.21
C LEU A 109 -7.95 -4.27 8.85
N VAL A 110 -7.19 -4.02 7.78
CA VAL A 110 -6.08 -4.89 7.38
C VAL A 110 -4.99 -4.90 8.47
N ILE A 111 -4.63 -3.74 9.03
CA ILE A 111 -3.66 -3.66 10.14
C ILE A 111 -4.13 -4.50 11.34
N ILE A 112 -5.37 -4.33 11.77
CA ILE A 112 -5.93 -5.07 12.90
C ILE A 112 -5.91 -6.59 12.60
N SER A 113 -6.35 -6.98 11.41
CA SER A 113 -6.35 -8.37 10.97
C SER A 113 -4.95 -8.98 10.99
N MET A 114 -3.95 -8.25 10.49
CA MET A 114 -2.56 -8.69 10.50
C MET A 114 -2.00 -8.85 11.93
N ILE A 115 -2.33 -7.93 12.83
CA ILE A 115 -1.93 -8.01 14.24
C ILE A 115 -2.55 -9.25 14.87
N VAL A 116 -3.85 -9.46 14.70
CA VAL A 116 -4.57 -10.63 15.24
C VAL A 116 -3.96 -11.93 14.72
N ILE A 117 -3.78 -12.04 13.39
CA ILE A 117 -3.19 -13.25 12.79
C ILE A 117 -1.75 -13.47 13.27
N SER A 118 -0.96 -12.41 13.47
CA SER A 118 0.39 -12.51 14.00
C SER A 118 0.43 -13.04 15.43
N TYR A 119 -0.62 -12.79 16.23
CA TYR A 119 -0.74 -13.37 17.58
C TYR A 119 -1.02 -14.86 17.56
N PHE A 120 -1.78 -15.35 16.60
CA PHE A 120 -2.13 -16.76 16.43
C PHE A 120 -1.09 -17.57 15.66
N THR A 121 -0.13 -16.90 15.00
CA THR A 121 0.88 -17.56 14.17
C THR A 121 2.23 -17.59 14.90
N LYS A 122 3.01 -18.65 14.71
CA LYS A 122 4.34 -18.76 15.31
C LYS A 122 5.24 -17.61 14.87
N PRO A 123 5.90 -16.92 15.80
CA PRO A 123 6.83 -15.83 15.46
C PRO A 123 7.99 -16.36 14.62
N LYS A 124 8.54 -15.51 13.75
CA LYS A 124 9.76 -15.80 12.99
C LYS A 124 10.97 -15.84 13.90
N ASP A 125 11.97 -16.61 13.50
CA ASP A 125 13.28 -16.59 14.14
C ASP A 125 13.87 -15.17 14.10
N PRO A 126 14.39 -14.68 15.23
CA PRO A 126 15.01 -13.37 15.30
C PRO A 126 16.14 -13.15 14.28
N MET A 127 16.88 -14.22 13.94
CA MET A 127 17.91 -14.17 12.90
C MET A 127 17.33 -13.90 11.50
N ALA A 128 16.16 -14.44 11.18
CA ALA A 128 15.53 -14.29 9.87
C ALA A 128 15.00 -12.87 9.62
N ILE A 129 14.80 -12.07 10.67
CA ILE A 129 14.31 -10.67 10.56
C ILE A 129 15.42 -9.65 10.82
N SER A 130 16.64 -10.11 11.08
CA SER A 130 17.80 -9.22 11.30
C SER A 130 18.06 -8.36 10.06
N GLY A 131 18.07 -7.04 10.25
CA GLY A 131 18.25 -6.06 9.17
C GLY A 131 17.02 -5.77 8.31
N LEU A 132 15.90 -6.49 8.50
CA LEU A 132 14.68 -6.29 7.71
C LEU A 132 13.63 -5.41 8.39
N THR A 133 13.65 -5.33 9.72
CA THR A 133 12.72 -4.52 10.50
C THR A 133 13.44 -3.41 11.25
N LEU A 134 12.73 -2.32 11.52
CA LEU A 134 13.29 -1.18 12.26
C LEU A 134 13.88 -1.63 13.61
N GLY A 135 15.17 -1.28 13.81
CA GLY A 135 15.88 -1.59 15.03
C GLY A 135 16.38 -3.04 15.16
N THR A 136 16.43 -3.81 14.06
CA THR A 136 17.04 -5.15 14.03
C THR A 136 18.37 -5.18 13.25
N ALA A 137 18.82 -4.04 12.72
CA ALA A 137 20.10 -3.95 12.04
C ALA A 137 21.25 -4.30 12.98
N SER A 138 22.17 -5.18 12.52
CA SER A 138 23.39 -5.52 13.27
C SER A 138 24.36 -4.33 13.29
N LYS A 139 25.28 -4.33 14.27
CA LYS A 139 26.32 -3.29 14.34
C LYS A 139 27.17 -3.25 13.06
N GLU A 140 27.40 -4.39 12.44
CA GLU A 140 28.15 -4.53 11.20
C GLU A 140 27.38 -3.89 10.02
N GLN A 141 26.09 -4.17 9.88
CA GLN A 141 25.23 -3.56 8.86
C GLN A 141 25.14 -2.04 9.03
N ILE A 142 25.06 -1.56 10.28
CA ILE A 142 25.05 -0.12 10.56
C ILE A 142 26.40 0.51 10.19
N ALA A 143 27.52 -0.17 10.49
CA ALA A 143 28.86 0.31 10.13
C ALA A 143 29.07 0.34 8.62
N GLU A 144 28.63 -0.70 7.91
CA GLU A 144 28.69 -0.79 6.45
C GLU A 144 27.82 0.30 5.79
N THR A 145 26.61 0.50 6.29
CA THR A 145 25.74 1.59 5.82
C THR A 145 26.39 2.95 6.06
N ARG A 146 26.97 3.18 7.24
CA ARG A 146 27.69 4.44 7.53
C ARG A 146 28.91 4.65 6.64
N ALA A 147 29.62 3.59 6.31
CA ALA A 147 30.78 3.65 5.41
C ALA A 147 30.38 3.94 3.95
N SER A 148 29.16 3.61 3.56
CA SER A 148 28.61 3.88 2.22
C SER A 148 28.12 5.32 2.04
N TYR A 149 27.88 6.08 3.13
CA TYR A 149 27.49 7.48 3.05
C TYR A 149 28.69 8.36 2.68
N ASN A 150 28.55 9.09 1.59
CA ASN A 150 29.52 10.11 1.20
C ASN A 150 29.09 11.46 1.83
N HIS A 151 30.06 12.37 2.01
CA HIS A 151 29.82 13.71 2.57
C HIS A 151 28.70 14.49 1.88
N TRP A 152 28.47 14.24 0.60
CA TRP A 152 27.37 14.82 -0.19
C TRP A 152 26.00 14.26 0.17
N ASP A 153 25.91 13.01 0.58
CA ASP A 153 24.64 12.39 0.98
C ASP A 153 24.13 12.95 2.32
N LEU A 154 25.06 13.28 3.22
CA LEU A 154 24.72 13.90 4.51
C LEU A 154 24.24 15.34 4.37
N SER A 155 24.67 16.06 3.33
CA SER A 155 24.24 17.45 3.08
C SER A 155 22.81 17.54 2.56
N LEU A 156 22.29 16.49 1.91
CA LEU A 156 20.92 16.42 1.40
C LEU A 156 19.88 16.06 2.48
N ILE A 157 20.32 15.47 3.59
CA ILE A 157 19.43 15.10 4.71
C ILE A 157 19.16 16.31 5.63
N HIS A 158 19.93 17.37 5.53
CA HIS A 158 19.82 18.60 6.34
C HIS A 158 19.08 19.75 5.64
N ILE A 159 18.47 19.51 4.46
CA ILE A 159 17.54 20.43 3.81
C ILE A 159 16.13 19.94 4.04
#